data_19fb85a2f9cbc058173947ff4138e9a6
#
_entry.id   19fb85a2f9cbc058173947ff4138e9a6
#
_cell.length_a   1.000
_cell.length_b   1.000
_cell.length_c   1.000
_cell.angle_alpha   90.00
_cell.angle_beta   90.00
_cell.angle_gamma   90.00
#
_symmetry.space_group_name_H-M   'P 1'
#
loop_
_entity.id
_entity.type
_entity.pdbx_description
1 polymer ?
#
loop_
_entity_poly.entity_id
_entity_poly.type
_entity_poly.pdbx_seq_one_letter_code
_entity_poly.pdbx_strand_id
1 'polypeptide(L)'
;MSKHLANYDSTAPYPRDLVGYGRKPPHAQWPDQAKIAVQFVLNYEEGGENATLHGDAGSEQFLSEMFNPPSFPDRHLSMEGIYEYGSRAGVWRILREFEKRHLPLTVFGISMALERHPEVTKAFIDLGHEIACHGWR
;
A
#
# COMPACT_ATOMS: atom_id res chain seq x y z
N MET A 1 -4.86 -29.49 -5.53
CA MET A 1 -3.64 -29.68 -4.72
C MET A 1 -2.48 -29.03 -5.47
N SER A 2 -1.81 -28.07 -4.86
CA SER A 2 -0.68 -27.35 -5.48
C SER A 2 0.49 -28.32 -5.72
N LYS A 3 1.07 -28.30 -6.93
CA LYS A 3 2.25 -29.09 -7.31
C LYS A 3 3.47 -28.84 -6.40
N HIS A 4 3.46 -27.76 -5.62
CA HIS A 4 4.56 -27.39 -4.72
C HIS A 4 4.63 -28.24 -3.44
N LEU A 5 3.57 -28.94 -3.06
CA LEU A 5 3.58 -29.81 -1.87
C LEU A 5 4.09 -31.23 -2.17
N ALA A 6 4.19 -31.62 -3.45
CA ALA A 6 4.60 -32.98 -3.85
C ALA A 6 6.08 -33.28 -3.57
N ASN A 7 6.93 -32.26 -3.35
CA ASN A 7 8.37 -32.40 -3.14
C ASN A 7 8.83 -31.91 -1.75
N TYR A 8 7.91 -31.77 -0.79
CA TYR A 8 8.29 -31.38 0.56
C TYR A 8 8.93 -32.58 1.28
N ASP A 9 10.22 -32.46 1.60
CA ASP A 9 10.94 -33.41 2.41
C ASP A 9 10.85 -33.01 3.89
N SER A 10 10.03 -33.73 4.65
CA SER A 10 9.83 -33.47 6.09
C SER A 10 11.05 -33.82 6.95
N THR A 11 12.04 -34.53 6.39
CA THR A 11 13.28 -34.88 7.08
C THR A 11 14.41 -33.90 6.87
N ALA A 12 14.28 -33.04 5.87
CA ALA A 12 15.26 -31.97 5.59
C ALA A 12 15.25 -30.93 6.73
N PRO A 13 16.41 -30.34 7.06
CA PRO A 13 16.46 -29.21 8.00
C PRO A 13 15.53 -28.10 7.54
N TYR A 14 14.76 -27.54 8.47
CA TYR A 14 13.87 -26.42 8.17
C TYR A 14 14.68 -25.20 7.69
N PRO A 15 14.39 -24.65 6.50
CA PRO A 15 15.28 -23.69 5.86
C PRO A 15 15.19 -22.26 6.43
N ARG A 16 14.31 -22.02 7.40
CA ARG A 16 14.11 -20.71 8.02
C ARG A 16 14.62 -20.74 9.46
N ASP A 17 15.32 -19.69 9.88
CA ASP A 17 15.64 -19.49 11.28
C ASP A 17 14.41 -18.95 12.03
N LEU A 18 13.75 -19.81 12.79
CA LEU A 18 12.64 -19.47 13.67
C LEU A 18 13.06 -19.32 15.14
N VAL A 19 14.35 -19.60 15.46
CA VAL A 19 14.89 -19.47 16.80
C VAL A 19 15.26 -18.01 17.06
N GLY A 20 15.86 -17.34 16.07
CA GLY A 20 16.20 -15.93 16.11
C GLY A 20 17.16 -15.60 17.26
N TYR A 21 16.94 -14.47 17.90
CA TYR A 21 17.86 -13.87 18.88
C TYR A 21 17.52 -14.22 20.34
N GLY A 22 16.45 -14.95 20.58
CA GLY A 22 16.00 -15.31 21.92
C GLY A 22 15.62 -14.07 22.76
N ARG A 23 15.98 -14.14 24.07
CA ARG A 23 15.62 -13.06 25.03
C ARG A 23 16.51 -11.82 24.96
N LYS A 24 17.60 -11.89 24.22
CA LYS A 24 18.59 -10.79 24.12
C LYS A 24 18.79 -10.41 22.66
N PRO A 25 17.83 -9.71 22.03
CA PRO A 25 17.99 -9.28 20.65
C PRO A 25 19.16 -8.31 20.52
N PRO A 26 19.87 -8.31 19.38
CA PRO A 26 20.92 -7.34 19.13
C PRO A 26 20.38 -5.91 19.11
N HIS A 27 21.19 -4.96 19.57
CA HIS A 27 20.84 -3.55 19.45
C HIS A 27 20.95 -3.11 18.00
N ALA A 28 19.89 -2.47 17.47
CA ALA A 28 19.83 -2.06 16.07
C ALA A 28 20.77 -0.90 15.72
N GLN A 29 21.32 -0.21 16.72
CA GLN A 29 22.25 0.92 16.56
C GLN A 29 21.70 2.01 15.61
N TRP A 30 20.43 2.38 15.81
CA TRP A 30 19.82 3.47 15.07
C TRP A 30 20.63 4.77 15.21
N PRO A 31 20.64 5.64 14.19
CA PRO A 31 21.25 6.96 14.27
C PRO A 31 20.81 7.72 15.53
N ASP A 32 21.72 8.58 16.05
CA ASP A 32 21.48 9.41 17.23
C ASP A 32 21.07 8.62 18.49
N GLN A 33 21.48 7.35 18.58
CA GLN A 33 21.12 6.44 19.68
C GLN A 33 19.60 6.28 19.86
N ALA A 34 18.84 6.46 18.81
CA ALA A 34 17.40 6.26 18.83
C ALA A 34 17.06 4.82 19.23
N LYS A 35 16.01 4.68 20.02
CA LYS A 35 15.51 3.37 20.50
C LYS A 35 14.51 2.75 19.56
N ILE A 36 13.93 3.55 18.66
CA ILE A 36 12.91 3.14 17.72
C ILE A 36 13.07 3.93 16.43
N ALA A 37 12.80 3.31 15.30
CA ALA A 37 12.59 3.96 14.02
C ALA A 37 11.10 3.91 13.67
N VAL A 38 10.53 5.04 13.26
CA VAL A 38 9.14 5.13 12.83
C VAL A 38 9.14 5.55 11.37
N GLN A 39 8.49 4.75 10.54
CA GLN A 39 8.26 5.07 9.14
C GLN A 39 6.75 5.20 8.91
N PHE A 40 6.36 6.31 8.29
CA PHE A 40 4.99 6.49 7.83
C PHE A 40 4.90 6.09 6.35
N VAL A 41 3.92 5.27 6.04
CA VAL A 41 3.66 4.80 4.67
C VAL A 41 2.23 5.14 4.30
N LEU A 42 2.05 5.68 3.11
CA LEU A 42 0.75 5.91 2.50
C LEU A 42 0.65 5.07 1.24
N ASN A 43 -0.30 4.16 1.18
CA ASN A 43 -0.69 3.54 -0.07
C ASN A 43 -1.59 4.52 -0.82
N TYR A 44 -1.16 4.94 -2.01
CA TYR A 44 -1.96 5.76 -2.91
C TYR A 44 -2.34 4.94 -4.14
N GLU A 45 -3.56 4.40 -4.11
CA GLU A 45 -4.03 3.39 -5.06
C GLU A 45 -5.31 3.81 -5.81
N GLU A 46 -5.91 4.91 -5.39
CA GLU A 46 -7.16 5.42 -5.92
C GLU A 46 -7.08 5.75 -7.42
N GLY A 47 -7.84 5.03 -8.22
CA GLY A 47 -7.80 5.08 -9.68
C GLY A 47 -7.09 3.88 -10.31
N GLY A 48 -6.45 3.00 -9.50
CA GLY A 48 -5.85 1.74 -9.93
C GLY A 48 -6.71 0.51 -9.64
N GLU A 49 -7.83 0.66 -8.94
CA GLU A 49 -8.76 -0.41 -8.60
C GLU A 49 -9.34 -1.11 -9.84
N ASN A 50 -9.82 -2.34 -9.67
CA ASN A 50 -10.54 -3.04 -10.73
C ASN A 50 -11.85 -2.32 -11.04
N ALA A 51 -12.01 -1.93 -12.28
CA ALA A 51 -13.22 -1.26 -12.78
C ALA A 51 -13.48 -1.59 -14.25
N THR A 52 -14.74 -1.77 -14.59
CA THR A 52 -15.13 -1.98 -16.00
C THR A 52 -14.75 -0.80 -16.89
N LEU A 53 -14.58 0.39 -16.32
CA LEU A 53 -14.05 1.57 -17.02
C LEU A 53 -12.58 1.41 -17.47
N HIS A 54 -11.84 0.48 -16.86
CA HIS A 54 -10.47 0.13 -17.22
C HIS A 54 -10.36 -1.06 -18.16
N GLY A 55 -11.51 -1.66 -18.54
CA GLY A 55 -11.59 -2.88 -19.33
C GLY A 55 -11.52 -4.16 -18.48
N ASP A 56 -11.62 -4.06 -17.14
CA ASP A 56 -11.69 -5.22 -16.27
C ASP A 56 -13.04 -5.95 -16.41
N ALA A 57 -13.04 -7.26 -16.13
CA ALA A 57 -14.25 -8.08 -16.21
C ALA A 57 -15.30 -7.73 -15.15
N GLY A 58 -14.90 -7.02 -14.10
CA GLY A 58 -15.79 -6.64 -13.01
C GLY A 58 -15.20 -5.59 -12.09
N SER A 59 -16.03 -5.13 -11.16
CA SER A 59 -15.68 -4.15 -10.15
C SER A 59 -14.77 -4.71 -9.05
N GLU A 60 -14.09 -3.82 -8.33
CA GLU A 60 -13.22 -4.16 -7.20
C GLU A 60 -13.96 -4.89 -6.07
N GLN A 61 -13.25 -5.82 -5.42
CA GLN A 61 -13.74 -6.62 -4.30
C GLN A 61 -12.91 -6.44 -3.03
N PHE A 62 -11.74 -5.84 -3.14
CA PHE A 62 -10.76 -5.75 -2.07
C PHE A 62 -10.44 -4.28 -1.75
N LEU A 63 -9.64 -4.08 -0.70
CA LEU A 63 -9.06 -2.80 -0.34
C LEU A 63 -10.10 -1.69 -0.11
N SER A 64 -11.24 -2.06 0.50
CA SER A 64 -12.27 -1.09 0.88
C SER A 64 -12.87 -1.42 2.25
N GLU A 65 -13.61 -0.50 2.81
CA GLU A 65 -14.36 -0.69 4.06
C GLU A 65 -15.63 -1.54 3.89
N MET A 66 -15.97 -1.90 2.66
CA MET A 66 -17.11 -2.78 2.39
C MET A 66 -16.75 -4.22 2.74
N PHE A 67 -17.54 -4.84 3.60
CA PHE A 67 -17.34 -6.24 3.95
C PHE A 67 -17.78 -7.15 2.81
N ASN A 68 -16.82 -7.87 2.23
CA ASN A 68 -17.04 -8.89 1.19
C ASN A 68 -17.95 -8.43 0.04
N PRO A 69 -17.65 -7.31 -0.62
CA PRO A 69 -18.49 -6.83 -1.71
C PRO A 69 -18.44 -7.80 -2.90
N PRO A 70 -19.55 -8.05 -3.60
CA PRO A 70 -19.53 -8.82 -4.82
C PRO A 70 -18.88 -8.01 -5.96
N SER A 71 -18.21 -8.70 -6.90
CA SER A 71 -17.83 -8.09 -8.17
C SER A 71 -19.02 -8.05 -9.10
N PHE A 72 -19.22 -6.95 -9.77
CA PHE A 72 -20.25 -6.78 -10.80
C PHE A 72 -19.60 -6.62 -12.17
N PRO A 73 -20.18 -7.20 -13.24
CA PRO A 73 -19.71 -6.99 -14.61
C PRO A 73 -20.14 -5.63 -15.17
N ASP A 74 -20.28 -4.65 -14.30
CA ASP A 74 -20.70 -3.28 -14.56
C ASP A 74 -20.09 -2.35 -13.52
N ARG A 75 -20.35 -1.06 -13.63
CA ARG A 75 -19.87 -0.06 -12.66
C ARG A 75 -20.46 -0.31 -11.27
N HIS A 76 -19.62 -0.19 -10.28
CA HIS A 76 -20.00 -0.25 -8.86
C HIS A 76 -19.85 1.11 -8.21
N LEU A 77 -20.86 1.98 -8.34
CA LEU A 77 -20.78 3.39 -7.95
C LEU A 77 -20.43 3.59 -6.46
N SER A 78 -20.89 2.69 -5.58
CA SER A 78 -20.53 2.77 -4.16
C SER A 78 -19.04 2.49 -3.94
N MET A 79 -18.46 1.52 -4.65
CA MET A 79 -17.02 1.23 -4.59
C MET A 79 -16.22 2.37 -5.18
N GLU A 80 -16.60 2.84 -6.37
CA GLU A 80 -15.96 4.00 -7.00
C GLU A 80 -15.99 5.22 -6.08
N GLY A 81 -17.11 5.49 -5.41
CA GLY A 81 -17.25 6.60 -4.47
C GLY A 81 -16.32 6.53 -3.25
N ILE A 82 -16.01 5.32 -2.76
CA ILE A 82 -15.03 5.11 -1.70
C ILE A 82 -13.64 5.53 -2.19
N TYR A 83 -13.22 5.00 -3.34
CA TYR A 83 -11.92 5.34 -3.94
C TYR A 83 -11.84 6.83 -4.31
N GLU A 84 -12.89 7.40 -4.90
CA GLU A 84 -12.92 8.83 -5.22
C GLU A 84 -12.73 9.73 -4.00
N TYR A 85 -13.25 9.36 -2.84
CA TYR A 85 -13.03 10.15 -1.63
C TYR A 85 -11.53 10.23 -1.29
N GLY A 86 -10.81 9.12 -1.39
CA GLY A 86 -9.38 9.06 -1.13
C GLY A 86 -8.59 10.03 -1.99
N SER A 87 -8.80 10.00 -3.30
CA SER A 87 -8.10 10.86 -4.25
C SER A 87 -8.55 12.32 -4.18
N ARG A 88 -9.85 12.59 -3.99
CA ARG A 88 -10.41 13.95 -4.04
C ARG A 88 -10.28 14.72 -2.74
N ALA A 89 -10.27 14.05 -1.61
CA ALA A 89 -10.28 14.70 -0.29
C ALA A 89 -9.32 14.07 0.71
N GLY A 90 -9.29 12.74 0.81
CA GLY A 90 -8.56 12.00 1.85
C GLY A 90 -7.07 12.28 1.82
N VAL A 91 -6.43 12.15 0.65
CA VAL A 91 -4.99 12.38 0.46
C VAL A 91 -4.59 13.81 0.86
N TRP A 92 -5.38 14.80 0.51
CA TRP A 92 -5.10 16.20 0.85
C TRP A 92 -5.21 16.47 2.34
N ARG A 93 -6.10 15.77 3.05
CA ARG A 93 -6.20 15.85 4.51
C ARG A 93 -4.97 15.25 5.18
N ILE A 94 -4.50 14.11 4.67
CA ILE A 94 -3.28 13.45 5.16
C ILE A 94 -2.08 14.36 4.93
N LEU A 95 -1.87 14.84 3.71
CA LEU A 95 -0.74 15.70 3.36
C LEU A 95 -0.65 16.94 4.27
N ARG A 96 -1.76 17.60 4.53
CA ARG A 96 -1.78 18.76 5.46
C ARG A 96 -1.29 18.41 6.86
N GLU A 97 -1.59 17.21 7.35
CA GLU A 97 -1.13 16.79 8.68
C GLU A 97 0.35 16.48 8.71
N PHE A 98 0.91 15.93 7.62
CA PHE A 98 2.34 15.67 7.48
C PHE A 98 3.13 16.97 7.28
N GLU A 99 2.67 17.86 6.42
CA GLU A 99 3.26 19.17 6.19
C GLU A 99 3.32 20.00 7.47
N LYS A 100 2.19 20.10 8.19
CA LYS A 100 2.11 20.84 9.46
C LYS A 100 3.10 20.35 10.52
N ARG A 101 3.47 19.07 10.47
CA ARG A 101 4.39 18.46 11.46
C ARG A 101 5.79 18.25 10.93
N HIS A 102 6.06 18.64 9.68
CA HIS A 102 7.34 18.42 9.01
C HIS A 102 7.78 16.95 9.05
N LEU A 103 6.85 16.02 8.86
CA LEU A 103 7.12 14.60 8.89
C LEU A 103 7.34 14.04 7.47
N PRO A 104 8.36 13.21 7.28
CA PRO A 104 8.54 12.50 6.02
C PRO A 104 7.46 11.42 5.84
N LEU A 105 7.15 11.12 4.59
CA LEU A 105 6.20 10.09 4.20
C LEU A 105 6.78 9.30 3.03
N THR A 106 6.65 7.97 3.06
CA THR A 106 6.88 7.11 1.90
C THR A 106 5.53 6.80 1.27
N VAL A 107 5.35 7.13 0.01
CA VAL A 107 4.13 6.88 -0.75
C VAL A 107 4.34 5.63 -1.61
N PHE A 108 3.61 4.55 -1.32
CA PHE A 108 3.48 3.42 -2.23
C PHE A 108 2.41 3.76 -3.26
N GLY A 109 2.85 4.27 -4.40
CA GLY A 109 1.96 4.80 -5.42
C GLY A 109 1.73 3.81 -6.56
N ILE A 110 0.48 3.44 -6.78
CA ILE A 110 0.06 2.76 -8.02
C ILE A 110 0.27 3.74 -9.18
N SER A 111 1.06 3.34 -10.18
CA SER A 111 1.47 4.26 -11.26
C SER A 111 0.30 4.82 -12.05
N MET A 112 -0.75 4.02 -12.28
CA MET A 112 -1.98 4.49 -12.92
C MET A 112 -2.70 5.56 -12.09
N ALA A 113 -2.73 5.43 -10.77
CA ALA A 113 -3.33 6.41 -9.87
C ALA A 113 -2.54 7.75 -9.90
N LEU A 114 -1.21 7.65 -9.87
CA LEU A 114 -0.32 8.83 -9.95
C LEU A 114 -0.43 9.54 -11.30
N GLU A 115 -0.51 8.79 -12.41
CA GLU A 115 -0.67 9.34 -13.76
C GLU A 115 -2.00 10.11 -13.90
N ARG A 116 -3.07 9.56 -13.31
CA ARG A 116 -4.41 10.16 -13.38
C ARG A 116 -4.59 11.38 -12.49
N HIS A 117 -3.73 11.53 -11.48
CA HIS A 117 -3.79 12.65 -10.55
C HIS A 117 -2.43 13.38 -10.45
N PRO A 118 -2.02 14.10 -11.52
CA PRO A 118 -0.72 14.75 -11.55
C PRO A 118 -0.54 15.82 -10.47
N GLU A 119 -1.61 16.42 -9.98
CA GLU A 119 -1.55 17.43 -8.92
C GLU A 119 -1.11 16.81 -7.58
N VAL A 120 -1.64 15.65 -7.21
CA VAL A 120 -1.23 14.96 -5.99
C VAL A 120 0.19 14.42 -6.12
N THR A 121 0.54 13.90 -7.30
CA THR A 121 1.91 13.43 -7.60
C THR A 121 2.91 14.57 -7.42
N LYS A 122 2.59 15.75 -7.95
CA LYS A 122 3.40 16.96 -7.76
C LYS A 122 3.48 17.35 -6.28
N ALA A 123 2.38 17.29 -5.54
CA ALA A 123 2.37 17.63 -4.11
C ALA A 123 3.28 16.69 -3.29
N PHE A 124 3.30 15.39 -3.57
CA PHE A 124 4.24 14.47 -2.92
C PHE A 124 5.68 14.86 -3.15
N ILE A 125 6.03 15.24 -4.38
CA ILE A 125 7.39 15.68 -4.76
C ILE A 125 7.75 17.01 -4.09
N ASP A 126 6.87 18.01 -4.17
CA ASP A 126 7.11 19.35 -3.62
C ASP A 126 7.30 19.31 -2.09
N LEU A 127 6.62 18.41 -1.39
CA LEU A 127 6.75 18.20 0.05
C LEU A 127 7.94 17.31 0.43
N GLY A 128 8.72 16.84 -0.56
CA GLY A 128 9.90 16.01 -0.33
C GLY A 128 9.59 14.59 0.16
N HIS A 129 8.39 14.07 -0.13
CA HIS A 129 8.02 12.71 0.19
C HIS A 129 8.67 11.72 -0.79
N GLU A 130 9.03 10.55 -0.29
CA GLU A 130 9.53 9.46 -1.13
C GLU A 130 8.35 8.81 -1.88
N ILE A 131 8.52 8.59 -3.18
CA ILE A 131 7.56 7.80 -3.96
C ILE A 131 8.20 6.46 -4.30
N ALA A 132 7.63 5.39 -3.79
CA ALA A 132 8.04 4.03 -4.06
C ALA A 132 7.07 3.38 -5.05
N CYS A 133 7.60 2.57 -5.96
CA CYS A 133 6.80 1.86 -6.94
C CYS A 133 5.89 0.83 -6.25
N HIS A 134 4.60 0.85 -6.60
CA HIS A 134 3.61 -0.13 -6.13
C HIS A 134 2.90 -0.84 -7.31
N GLY A 135 3.61 -0.99 -8.42
CA GLY A 135 3.09 -1.55 -9.66
C GLY A 135 2.36 -0.53 -10.53
N TRP A 136 1.85 -1.03 -11.68
CA TRP A 136 0.99 -0.22 -12.55
C TRP A 136 -0.42 -0.15 -11.99
N ARG A 137 -0.90 -1.33 -11.51
CA ARG A 137 -2.20 -1.55 -10.86
C ARG A 137 -2.04 -2.57 -9.77
#